data_81d124da7f907a1df290a3fa14823b34
#
_entry.id   81d124da7f907a1df290a3fa14823b34
#
_cell.length_a   1.000
_cell.length_b   1.000
_cell.length_c   1.000
_cell.angle_alpha   90.00
_cell.angle_beta   90.00
_cell.angle_gamma   90.00
#
_symmetry.space_group_name_H-M   'P 1'
#
loop_
_entity.id
_entity.type
_entity.pdbx_description
1 polymer ?
#
loop_
_entity_poly.entity_id
_entity_poly.type
_entity_poly.pdbx_seq_one_letter_code
_entity_poly.pdbx_strand_id
1 'polypeptide(L)'
;IPMDENGPDMNTVKQYVEQDENIKGIWCVPKYSNPTGITYSDDVVKAFSNLNPKADDFRIFWDNAYAVHHLYEDEDRLLNLKELLEKNNKDDMIFIFGSTSKITHSGSGIAAFASSESNVKFMKKLLSVQTIGSDKLNQLRHTKFLSSYEELKKHMKKHAEIIRPKFEKVLEILDRELKGLNIAEYTRPKGGYFISFDTIEGCAKRTVQLCRECGVTLTGAGATFPYGKDPLDKNIRIAPTYPPIEELEEAMEIFVISLKLATFE
;
A
#
# COMPACT_ATOMS: atom_id res chain seq x y z
N ILE A 1 11.66 -8.45 0.81
CA ILE A 1 12.60 -7.61 0.04
C ILE A 1 12.73 -6.30 0.78
N PRO A 2 13.96 -5.82 1.08
CA PRO A 2 14.19 -4.48 1.61
C PRO A 2 13.65 -3.41 0.67
N MET A 3 13.20 -2.28 1.23
CA MET A 3 12.66 -1.15 0.49
C MET A 3 13.29 0.15 1.01
N ASP A 4 13.45 1.11 0.10
CA ASP A 4 13.78 2.51 0.40
C ASP A 4 12.68 3.46 -0.11
N GLU A 5 12.94 4.75 -0.17
CA GLU A 5 11.99 5.76 -0.66
C GLU A 5 11.65 5.63 -2.15
N ASN A 6 12.43 4.86 -2.92
CA ASN A 6 12.21 4.61 -4.35
C ASN A 6 11.42 3.34 -4.62
N GLY A 7 11.29 2.45 -3.63
CA GLY A 7 10.64 1.15 -3.74
C GLY A 7 11.55 -0.01 -3.32
N PRO A 8 11.28 -1.25 -3.81
CA PRO A 8 12.06 -2.42 -3.45
C PRO A 8 13.49 -2.38 -4.00
N ASP A 9 14.45 -2.92 -3.23
CA ASP A 9 15.81 -3.16 -3.71
C ASP A 9 15.82 -4.15 -4.89
N MET A 10 15.94 -3.60 -6.08
CA MET A 10 15.88 -4.38 -7.32
C MET A 10 17.11 -5.29 -7.53
N ASN A 11 18.23 -5.04 -6.85
CA ASN A 11 19.37 -5.97 -6.89
C ASN A 11 19.01 -7.25 -6.13
N THR A 12 18.41 -7.12 -4.96
CA THR A 12 17.90 -8.26 -4.18
C THR A 12 16.79 -9.00 -4.94
N VAL A 13 15.83 -8.27 -5.53
CA VAL A 13 14.77 -8.90 -6.35
C VAL A 13 15.38 -9.71 -7.48
N LYS A 14 16.28 -9.11 -8.25
CA LYS A 14 16.96 -9.75 -9.37
C LYS A 14 17.72 -11.00 -8.95
N GLN A 15 18.50 -10.90 -7.87
CA GLN A 15 19.26 -12.03 -7.34
C GLN A 15 18.37 -13.24 -7.05
N TYR A 16 17.24 -13.03 -6.37
CA TYR A 16 16.32 -14.14 -6.06
C TYR A 16 15.62 -14.68 -7.31
N VAL A 17 15.03 -13.79 -8.09
CA VAL A 17 14.15 -14.16 -9.21
C VAL A 17 14.91 -14.81 -10.37
N GLU A 18 16.15 -14.35 -10.64
CA GLU A 18 16.96 -14.87 -11.74
C GLU A 18 17.80 -16.11 -11.38
N GLN A 19 17.89 -16.47 -10.09
CA GLN A 19 18.70 -17.60 -9.63
C GLN A 19 17.88 -18.82 -9.18
N ASP A 20 16.63 -18.63 -8.72
CA ASP A 20 15.80 -19.71 -8.17
C ASP A 20 14.51 -19.90 -8.99
N GLU A 21 14.37 -21.06 -9.62
CA GLU A 21 13.18 -21.45 -10.40
C GLU A 21 11.93 -21.73 -9.53
N ASN A 22 12.08 -21.86 -8.22
CA ASN A 22 10.95 -22.04 -7.31
C ASN A 22 10.26 -20.71 -6.97
N ILE A 23 10.88 -19.58 -7.26
CA ILE A 23 10.28 -18.26 -7.07
C ILE A 23 9.35 -17.98 -8.25
N LYS A 24 8.05 -18.12 -8.01
CA LYS A 24 7.00 -18.03 -9.05
C LYS A 24 6.35 -16.65 -9.17
N GLY A 25 6.69 -15.72 -8.30
CA GLY A 25 6.14 -14.38 -8.41
C GLY A 25 6.60 -13.44 -7.32
N ILE A 26 6.22 -12.18 -7.51
CA ILE A 26 6.39 -11.10 -6.54
C ILE A 26 5.10 -10.29 -6.45
N TRP A 27 4.66 -10.00 -5.22
CA TRP A 27 3.52 -9.13 -4.99
C TRP A 27 3.99 -7.70 -4.71
N CYS A 28 3.46 -6.74 -5.45
CA CYS A 28 3.83 -5.34 -5.39
C CYS A 28 2.60 -4.46 -5.17
N VAL A 29 2.70 -3.49 -4.26
CA VAL A 29 1.76 -2.36 -4.14
C VAL A 29 2.50 -1.10 -4.57
N PRO A 30 2.52 -0.76 -5.87
CA PRO A 30 3.52 0.15 -6.43
C PRO A 30 3.26 1.63 -6.18
N LYS A 31 2.05 2.00 -5.78
CA LYS A 31 1.68 3.38 -5.52
C LYS A 31 1.04 3.50 -4.14
N TYR A 32 1.57 4.44 -3.34
CA TYR A 32 1.15 4.66 -1.95
C TYR A 32 1.11 3.35 -1.15
N SER A 33 2.21 2.60 -1.23
CA SER A 33 2.37 1.24 -0.72
C SER A 33 1.90 1.08 0.73
N ASN A 34 1.34 -0.05 1.06
CA ASN A 34 0.98 -0.42 2.43
C ASN A 34 2.14 -1.23 3.06
N PRO A 35 2.78 -0.78 4.14
CA PRO A 35 2.43 0.35 5.00
C PRO A 35 3.12 1.68 4.66
N THR A 36 4.12 1.70 3.78
CA THR A 36 5.11 2.77 3.65
C THR A 36 4.60 4.07 3.04
N GLY A 37 3.52 4.02 2.26
CA GLY A 37 3.02 5.17 1.50
C GLY A 37 3.90 5.57 0.31
N ILE A 38 4.91 4.76 -0.03
CA ILE A 38 5.86 5.02 -1.11
C ILE A 38 5.23 4.73 -2.47
N THR A 39 5.60 5.52 -3.46
CA THR A 39 5.35 5.25 -4.88
C THR A 39 6.65 4.84 -5.56
N TYR A 40 6.65 3.73 -6.30
CA TYR A 40 7.86 3.24 -6.96
C TYR A 40 8.38 4.25 -7.99
N SER A 41 9.69 4.49 -7.96
CA SER A 41 10.36 5.36 -8.91
C SER A 41 10.36 4.76 -10.32
N ASP A 42 10.54 5.61 -11.33
CA ASP A 42 10.65 5.18 -12.72
C ASP A 42 11.75 4.14 -12.93
N ASP A 43 12.87 4.27 -12.20
CA ASP A 43 14.00 3.35 -12.34
C ASP A 43 13.70 1.97 -11.74
N VAL A 44 12.98 1.92 -10.61
CA VAL A 44 12.47 0.66 -10.06
C VAL A 44 11.48 -0.01 -11.03
N VAL A 45 10.55 0.74 -11.61
CA VAL A 45 9.59 0.18 -12.57
C VAL A 45 10.30 -0.30 -13.85
N LYS A 46 11.29 0.43 -14.37
CA LYS A 46 12.13 -0.02 -15.50
C LYS A 46 12.92 -1.28 -15.13
N ALA A 47 13.46 -1.36 -13.92
CA ALA A 47 14.17 -2.56 -13.45
C ALA A 47 13.26 -3.80 -13.43
N PHE A 48 12.01 -3.67 -13.00
CA PHE A 48 11.01 -4.75 -13.12
C PHE A 48 10.81 -5.22 -14.56
N SER A 49 10.77 -4.31 -15.54
CA SER A 49 10.60 -4.68 -16.96
C SER A 49 11.79 -5.41 -17.55
N ASN A 50 12.96 -5.28 -16.93
CA ASN A 50 14.21 -5.89 -17.37
C ASN A 50 14.51 -7.23 -16.66
N LEU A 51 13.71 -7.67 -15.68
CA LEU A 51 13.91 -8.96 -15.03
C LEU A 51 13.89 -10.12 -16.03
N ASN A 52 14.77 -11.11 -15.81
CA ASN A 52 14.82 -12.36 -16.56
C ASN A 52 14.63 -13.53 -15.58
N PRO A 53 13.38 -13.79 -15.15
CA PRO A 53 13.11 -14.83 -14.17
C PRO A 53 13.60 -16.20 -14.66
N LYS A 54 14.16 -16.98 -13.73
CA LYS A 54 14.54 -18.36 -14.01
C LYS A 54 13.32 -19.28 -14.16
N ALA A 55 12.22 -18.92 -13.50
CA ALA A 55 10.95 -19.65 -13.63
C ALA A 55 10.16 -19.12 -14.84
N ASP A 56 9.81 -19.99 -15.79
CA ASP A 56 9.04 -19.64 -17.00
C ASP A 56 7.62 -19.15 -16.66
N ASP A 57 7.08 -19.58 -15.53
CA ASP A 57 5.75 -19.23 -15.03
C ASP A 57 5.77 -18.09 -13.99
N PHE A 58 6.85 -17.34 -13.88
CA PHE A 58 6.96 -16.19 -12.97
C PHE A 58 5.95 -15.09 -13.31
N ARG A 59 5.34 -14.50 -12.26
CA ARG A 59 4.36 -13.42 -12.41
C ARG A 59 4.62 -12.29 -11.42
N ILE A 60 4.46 -11.07 -11.90
CA ILE A 60 4.42 -9.84 -11.09
C ILE A 60 2.95 -9.54 -10.78
N PHE A 61 2.57 -9.62 -9.50
CA PHE A 61 1.25 -9.24 -9.01
C PHE A 61 1.27 -7.75 -8.67
N TRP A 62 0.75 -6.95 -9.59
CA TRP A 62 0.77 -5.47 -9.52
C TRP A 62 -0.55 -5.00 -8.93
N ASP A 63 -0.60 -4.92 -7.59
CA ASP A 63 -1.78 -4.51 -6.83
C ASP A 63 -1.90 -2.99 -6.80
N ASN A 64 -2.70 -2.46 -7.70
CA ASN A 64 -2.91 -1.03 -7.86
C ASN A 64 -4.06 -0.50 -6.98
N ALA A 65 -4.08 -0.92 -5.71
CA ALA A 65 -5.14 -0.62 -4.75
C ALA A 65 -5.31 0.86 -4.47
N TYR A 66 -4.26 1.67 -4.64
CA TYR A 66 -4.24 3.09 -4.28
C TYR A 66 -4.01 4.01 -5.48
N ALA A 67 -4.28 3.57 -6.70
CA ALA A 67 -4.01 4.29 -7.94
C ALA A 67 -4.47 5.76 -7.95
N VAL A 68 -5.60 6.06 -7.29
CA VAL A 68 -6.29 7.36 -7.29
C VAL A 68 -6.45 7.98 -5.90
N HIS A 69 -5.69 7.48 -4.91
CA HIS A 69 -5.82 7.89 -3.51
C HIS A 69 -4.82 8.99 -3.14
N HIS A 70 -4.77 10.05 -3.97
CA HIS A 70 -3.93 11.22 -3.73
C HIS A 70 -4.49 12.05 -2.58
N LEU A 71 -3.62 12.52 -1.69
CA LEU A 71 -3.99 13.48 -0.63
C LEU A 71 -3.81 14.94 -1.08
N TYR A 72 -2.91 15.18 -2.04
CA TYR A 72 -2.54 16.50 -2.54
C TYR A 72 -2.76 16.61 -4.04
N GLU A 73 -2.76 17.84 -4.58
CA GLU A 73 -2.90 18.09 -6.02
C GLU A 73 -1.64 17.68 -6.81
N ASP A 74 -0.47 17.73 -6.18
CA ASP A 74 0.79 17.18 -6.71
C ASP A 74 0.79 15.66 -6.51
N GLU A 75 0.13 14.96 -7.42
CA GLU A 75 0.03 13.50 -7.39
C GLU A 75 1.31 12.82 -7.82
N ASP A 76 1.69 11.75 -7.13
CA ASP A 76 2.76 10.88 -7.61
C ASP A 76 2.35 10.22 -8.93
N ARG A 77 3.29 10.17 -9.87
CA ARG A 77 3.11 9.44 -11.12
C ARG A 77 3.78 8.06 -11.01
N LEU A 78 3.08 7.05 -11.47
CA LEU A 78 3.60 5.70 -11.57
C LEU A 78 3.78 5.36 -13.06
N LEU A 79 4.98 4.97 -13.45
CA LEU A 79 5.27 4.53 -14.81
C LEU A 79 4.47 3.27 -15.14
N ASN A 80 4.01 3.15 -16.38
CA ASN A 80 3.20 2.00 -16.82
C ASN A 80 4.10 0.78 -17.11
N LEU A 81 4.21 -0.11 -16.12
CA LEU A 81 5.01 -1.33 -16.24
C LEU A 81 4.52 -2.24 -17.38
N LYS A 82 3.20 -2.31 -17.62
CA LYS A 82 2.65 -3.16 -18.69
C LYS A 82 3.17 -2.73 -20.07
N GLU A 83 3.18 -1.43 -20.36
CA GLU A 83 3.72 -0.92 -21.62
C GLU A 83 5.22 -1.22 -21.81
N LEU A 84 6.00 -1.19 -20.71
CA LEU A 84 7.42 -1.55 -20.76
C LEU A 84 7.62 -3.04 -21.02
N LEU A 85 6.83 -3.87 -20.38
CA LEU A 85 6.88 -5.34 -20.60
C LEU A 85 6.43 -5.72 -21.99
N GLU A 86 5.40 -5.06 -22.56
CA GLU A 86 4.99 -5.25 -23.96
C GLU A 86 6.13 -4.92 -24.94
N LYS A 87 6.84 -3.80 -24.75
CA LYS A 87 8.00 -3.43 -25.56
C LYS A 87 9.13 -4.47 -25.48
N ASN A 88 9.23 -5.16 -24.36
CA ASN A 88 10.22 -6.20 -24.12
C ASN A 88 9.74 -7.62 -24.49
N ASN A 89 8.52 -7.78 -25.05
CA ASN A 89 7.86 -9.06 -25.31
C ASN A 89 7.73 -9.95 -24.05
N LYS A 90 7.43 -9.33 -22.92
CA LYS A 90 7.29 -9.97 -21.60
C LYS A 90 5.95 -9.67 -20.93
N ASP A 91 4.93 -9.29 -21.68
CA ASP A 91 3.62 -8.87 -21.18
C ASP A 91 2.84 -9.98 -20.46
N ASP A 92 3.19 -11.26 -20.66
CA ASP A 92 2.68 -12.38 -19.87
C ASP A 92 3.16 -12.37 -18.40
N MET A 93 4.21 -11.62 -18.08
CA MET A 93 4.75 -11.58 -16.72
C MET A 93 3.91 -10.80 -15.72
N ILE A 94 2.94 -9.98 -16.15
CA ILE A 94 2.24 -9.06 -15.24
C ILE A 94 0.76 -9.38 -15.08
N PHE A 95 0.31 -9.37 -13.81
CA PHE A 95 -1.08 -9.36 -13.39
C PHE A 95 -1.38 -8.06 -12.68
N ILE A 96 -2.21 -7.20 -13.27
CA ILE A 96 -2.61 -5.92 -12.69
C ILE A 96 -3.99 -6.07 -12.07
N PHE A 97 -4.12 -5.63 -10.81
CA PHE A 97 -5.37 -5.64 -10.06
C PHE A 97 -5.78 -4.22 -9.70
N GLY A 98 -7.06 -3.95 -9.84
CA GLY A 98 -7.69 -2.71 -9.38
C GLY A 98 -9.04 -2.99 -8.76
N SER A 99 -9.45 -2.17 -7.79
CA SER A 99 -10.72 -2.32 -7.10
C SER A 99 -11.29 -0.98 -6.68
N THR A 100 -12.61 -0.90 -6.64
CA THR A 100 -13.33 0.27 -6.10
C THR A 100 -13.67 0.12 -4.61
N SER A 101 -13.21 -0.94 -3.95
CA SER A 101 -13.54 -1.23 -2.54
C SER A 101 -13.14 -0.10 -1.57
N LYS A 102 -12.08 0.66 -1.88
CA LYS A 102 -11.62 1.83 -1.14
C LYS A 102 -12.01 3.17 -1.78
N ILE A 103 -12.79 3.12 -2.86
CA ILE A 103 -13.24 4.29 -3.63
C ILE A 103 -14.71 4.57 -3.36
N THR A 104 -15.57 3.52 -3.34
CA THR A 104 -17.02 3.63 -3.18
C THR A 104 -17.45 3.06 -1.82
N HIS A 105 -18.06 1.88 -1.82
CA HIS A 105 -18.59 1.25 -0.62
C HIS A 105 -17.82 -0.04 -0.30
N SER A 106 -17.33 -0.16 0.91
CA SER A 106 -16.74 -1.39 1.41
C SER A 106 -17.75 -2.55 1.31
N GLY A 107 -17.29 -3.70 0.81
CA GLY A 107 -18.15 -4.88 0.59
C GLY A 107 -19.02 -4.83 -0.67
N SER A 108 -19.09 -3.70 -1.36
CA SER A 108 -19.86 -3.52 -2.61
C SER A 108 -18.99 -3.09 -3.78
N GLY A 109 -17.68 -3.21 -3.66
CA GLY A 109 -16.73 -2.84 -4.72
C GLY A 109 -16.84 -3.73 -5.95
N ILE A 110 -16.37 -3.20 -7.07
CA ILE A 110 -16.05 -3.98 -8.26
C ILE A 110 -14.53 -4.07 -8.41
N ALA A 111 -14.04 -5.16 -8.98
CA ALA A 111 -12.64 -5.35 -9.26
C ALA A 111 -12.40 -5.51 -10.77
N ALA A 112 -11.20 -5.14 -11.19
CA ALA A 112 -10.73 -5.32 -12.54
C ALA A 112 -9.38 -6.04 -12.54
N PHE A 113 -9.18 -6.87 -13.55
CA PHE A 113 -7.94 -7.56 -13.83
C PHE A 113 -7.48 -7.19 -15.23
N ALA A 114 -6.21 -6.82 -15.35
CA ALA A 114 -5.57 -6.57 -16.63
C ALA A 114 -4.25 -7.33 -16.75
N SER A 115 -3.96 -7.84 -17.95
CA SER A 115 -2.76 -8.59 -18.28
C SER A 115 -2.62 -8.70 -19.80
N SER A 116 -1.75 -9.61 -20.30
CA SER A 116 -1.71 -10.03 -21.68
C SER A 116 -3.02 -10.71 -22.12
N GLU A 117 -3.22 -10.82 -23.43
CA GLU A 117 -4.41 -11.48 -23.98
C GLU A 117 -4.49 -12.96 -23.59
N SER A 118 -3.35 -13.66 -23.57
CA SER A 118 -3.25 -15.06 -23.16
C SER A 118 -3.67 -15.28 -21.71
N ASN A 119 -3.14 -14.45 -20.79
CA ASN A 119 -3.48 -14.48 -19.39
C ASN A 119 -4.96 -14.15 -19.16
N VAL A 120 -5.51 -13.14 -19.86
CA VAL A 120 -6.92 -12.77 -19.74
C VAL A 120 -7.81 -13.91 -20.24
N LYS A 121 -7.46 -14.59 -21.34
CA LYS A 121 -8.18 -15.77 -21.81
C LYS A 121 -8.17 -16.90 -20.78
N PHE A 122 -7.01 -17.17 -20.18
CA PHE A 122 -6.87 -18.16 -19.13
C PHE A 122 -7.74 -17.83 -17.90
N MET A 123 -7.66 -16.60 -17.40
CA MET A 123 -8.46 -16.15 -16.25
C MET A 123 -9.96 -16.19 -16.52
N LYS A 124 -10.40 -15.82 -17.72
CA LYS A 124 -11.82 -15.94 -18.13
C LYS A 124 -12.31 -17.38 -18.06
N LYS A 125 -11.48 -18.34 -18.48
CA LYS A 125 -11.81 -19.77 -18.39
C LYS A 125 -11.98 -20.23 -16.94
N LEU A 126 -11.11 -19.81 -16.02
CA LEU A 126 -11.25 -20.13 -14.60
C LEU A 126 -12.50 -19.46 -14.00
N LEU A 127 -12.69 -18.17 -14.26
CA LEU A 127 -13.85 -17.42 -13.77
C LEU A 127 -15.19 -18.00 -14.27
N SER A 128 -15.24 -18.53 -15.48
CA SER A 128 -16.46 -19.13 -16.04
C SER A 128 -16.95 -20.37 -15.29
N VAL A 129 -16.04 -21.04 -14.59
CA VAL A 129 -16.37 -22.20 -13.72
C VAL A 129 -16.72 -21.73 -12.30
N GLN A 130 -16.05 -20.67 -11.83
CA GLN A 130 -16.26 -20.12 -10.50
C GLN A 130 -17.57 -19.34 -10.39
N THR A 131 -17.87 -18.50 -11.38
CA THR A 131 -19.10 -17.72 -11.45
C THR A 131 -19.59 -17.64 -12.92
N ILE A 132 -20.92 -17.75 -13.15
CA ILE A 132 -21.50 -17.58 -14.49
C ILE A 132 -21.33 -16.13 -14.98
N GLY A 133 -21.27 -15.19 -14.07
CA GLY A 133 -21.01 -13.77 -14.35
C GLY A 133 -20.92 -12.92 -13.09
N SER A 134 -20.29 -11.77 -13.23
CA SER A 134 -20.18 -10.79 -12.16
C SER A 134 -21.53 -10.12 -11.86
N ASP A 135 -21.69 -9.57 -10.67
CA ASP A 135 -22.88 -8.81 -10.26
C ASP A 135 -23.07 -7.57 -11.16
N LYS A 136 -23.97 -7.70 -12.14
CA LYS A 136 -24.27 -6.66 -13.13
C LYS A 136 -25.02 -5.48 -12.54
N LEU A 137 -25.82 -5.69 -11.48
CA LEU A 137 -26.50 -4.60 -10.79
C LEU A 137 -25.49 -3.71 -10.08
N ASN A 138 -24.52 -4.31 -9.43
CA ASN A 138 -23.44 -3.57 -8.78
C ASN A 138 -22.55 -2.83 -9.78
N GLN A 139 -22.23 -3.46 -10.90
CA GLN A 139 -21.52 -2.78 -12.00
C GLN A 139 -22.32 -1.58 -12.53
N LEU A 140 -23.63 -1.73 -12.74
CA LEU A 140 -24.49 -0.65 -13.18
C LEU A 140 -24.58 0.49 -12.14
N ARG A 141 -24.62 0.19 -10.85
CA ARG A 141 -24.54 1.21 -9.77
C ARG A 141 -23.27 2.02 -9.91
N HIS A 142 -22.12 1.36 -10.08
CA HIS A 142 -20.82 2.04 -10.23
C HIS A 142 -20.76 2.91 -11.47
N THR A 143 -21.24 2.43 -12.64
CA THR A 143 -21.25 3.23 -13.88
C THR A 143 -22.19 4.42 -13.81
N LYS A 144 -23.27 4.33 -13.05
CA LYS A 144 -24.16 5.48 -12.80
C LYS A 144 -23.60 6.47 -11.79
N PHE A 145 -22.87 6.00 -10.78
CA PHE A 145 -22.27 6.84 -9.75
C PHE A 145 -20.99 7.50 -10.23
N LEU A 146 -20.13 6.76 -10.91
CA LEU A 146 -18.86 7.21 -11.49
C LEU A 146 -18.92 7.05 -13.01
N SER A 147 -19.58 7.98 -13.68
CA SER A 147 -19.86 7.88 -15.11
C SER A 147 -18.64 8.09 -16.01
N SER A 148 -17.57 8.66 -15.47
CA SER A 148 -16.32 8.94 -16.19
C SER A 148 -15.12 8.97 -15.25
N TYR A 149 -13.91 8.97 -15.83
CA TYR A 149 -12.67 9.14 -15.06
C TYR A 149 -12.60 10.52 -14.36
N GLU A 150 -13.15 11.55 -14.98
CA GLU A 150 -13.21 12.88 -14.37
C GLU A 150 -14.14 12.91 -13.14
N GLU A 151 -15.27 12.22 -13.19
CA GLU A 151 -16.15 12.08 -12.03
C GLU A 151 -15.48 11.24 -10.90
N LEU A 152 -14.71 10.22 -11.27
CA LEU A 152 -13.88 9.49 -10.31
C LEU A 152 -12.85 10.42 -9.62
N LYS A 153 -12.12 11.23 -10.38
CA LYS A 153 -11.15 12.19 -9.81
C LYS A 153 -11.83 13.18 -8.86
N LYS A 154 -12.96 13.76 -9.26
CA LYS A 154 -13.74 14.67 -8.39
C LYS A 154 -14.19 13.99 -7.09
N HIS A 155 -14.63 12.73 -7.18
CA HIS A 155 -15.02 11.94 -6.02
C HIS A 155 -13.84 11.71 -5.08
N MET A 156 -12.69 11.30 -5.61
CA MET A 156 -11.48 11.07 -4.82
C MET A 156 -10.89 12.37 -4.23
N LYS A 157 -11.07 13.53 -4.87
CA LYS A 157 -10.72 14.82 -4.28
C LYS A 157 -11.51 15.10 -3.00
N LYS A 158 -12.80 14.77 -2.97
CA LYS A 158 -13.62 14.87 -1.73
C LYS A 158 -13.13 13.92 -0.62
N HIS A 159 -12.68 12.71 -0.99
CA HIS A 159 -12.03 11.80 -0.03
C HIS A 159 -10.75 12.43 0.53
N ALA A 160 -9.92 13.01 -0.34
CA ALA A 160 -8.69 13.68 0.09
C ALA A 160 -8.96 14.86 1.04
N GLU A 161 -10.01 15.66 0.80
CA GLU A 161 -10.42 16.76 1.66
C GLU A 161 -10.78 16.31 3.09
N ILE A 162 -11.31 15.10 3.24
CA ILE A 162 -11.64 14.49 4.55
C ILE A 162 -10.41 13.86 5.20
N ILE A 163 -9.56 13.19 4.42
CA ILE A 163 -8.48 12.35 4.94
C ILE A 163 -7.20 13.14 5.17
N ARG A 164 -6.85 14.08 4.28
CA ARG A 164 -5.62 14.87 4.37
C ARG A 164 -5.43 15.58 5.72
N PRO A 165 -6.42 16.29 6.30
CA PRO A 165 -6.24 16.95 7.60
C PRO A 165 -5.85 15.99 8.72
N LYS A 166 -6.31 14.74 8.65
CA LYS A 166 -5.98 13.70 9.62
C LYS A 166 -4.50 13.27 9.51
N PHE A 167 -3.99 13.12 8.27
CA PHE A 167 -2.57 12.86 8.04
C PHE A 167 -1.69 14.02 8.51
N GLU A 168 -2.08 15.23 8.17
CA GLU A 168 -1.37 16.45 8.57
C GLU A 168 -1.32 16.59 10.10
N LYS A 169 -2.43 16.30 10.80
CA LYS A 169 -2.48 16.33 12.26
C LYS A 169 -1.54 15.30 12.90
N VAL A 170 -1.52 14.07 12.40
CA VAL A 170 -0.60 13.04 12.89
C VAL A 170 0.85 13.47 12.68
N LEU A 171 1.21 13.92 11.49
CA LEU A 171 2.57 14.35 11.18
C LEU A 171 2.99 15.57 12.00
N GLU A 172 2.08 16.54 12.22
CA GLU A 172 2.30 17.70 13.08
C GLU A 172 2.68 17.30 14.50
N ILE A 173 1.91 16.35 15.09
CA ILE A 173 2.17 15.88 16.45
C ILE A 173 3.49 15.13 16.53
N LEU A 174 3.75 14.22 15.58
CA LEU A 174 5.02 13.49 15.53
C LEU A 174 6.21 14.44 15.39
N ASP A 175 6.11 15.46 14.53
CA ASP A 175 7.17 16.47 14.36
C ASP A 175 7.39 17.30 15.62
N ARG A 176 6.31 17.76 16.25
CA ARG A 176 6.38 18.54 17.47
C ARG A 176 7.03 17.77 18.62
N GLU A 177 6.66 16.51 18.77
CA GLU A 177 7.00 15.74 19.96
C GLU A 177 8.28 14.89 19.84
N LEU A 178 8.65 14.49 18.62
CA LEU A 178 9.74 13.53 18.40
C LEU A 178 10.96 14.13 17.70
N LYS A 179 10.84 15.34 17.12
CA LYS A 179 11.94 15.99 16.41
C LYS A 179 13.16 16.13 17.31
N GLY A 180 14.30 15.61 16.86
CA GLY A 180 15.58 15.70 17.55
C GLY A 180 15.79 14.70 18.68
N LEU A 181 14.81 13.81 18.98
CA LEU A 181 14.97 12.76 19.99
C LEU A 181 15.67 11.51 19.44
N ASN A 182 15.69 11.31 18.13
CA ASN A 182 16.30 10.15 17.46
C ASN A 182 15.75 8.79 17.95
N ILE A 183 14.50 8.75 18.38
CA ILE A 183 13.83 7.53 18.86
C ILE A 183 12.84 6.94 17.87
N ALA A 184 12.62 7.60 16.75
CA ALA A 184 11.69 7.15 15.70
C ALA A 184 12.01 7.75 14.35
N GLU A 185 11.61 7.01 13.30
CA GLU A 185 11.54 7.45 11.92
C GLU A 185 10.14 7.17 11.37
N TYR A 186 9.63 8.01 10.48
CA TYR A 186 8.30 7.81 9.90
C TYR A 186 8.18 8.40 8.50
N THR A 187 7.34 7.74 7.69
CA THR A 187 7.09 8.17 6.31
C THR A 187 6.14 9.37 6.24
N ARG A 188 6.24 10.12 5.13
CA ARG A 188 5.35 11.27 4.82
C ARG A 188 4.64 11.01 3.49
N PRO A 189 3.60 10.16 3.51
CA PRO A 189 2.94 9.75 2.28
C PRO A 189 2.17 10.90 1.63
N LYS A 190 2.21 10.95 0.30
CA LYS A 190 1.38 11.86 -0.50
C LYS A 190 0.02 11.27 -0.87
N GLY A 191 -0.26 10.05 -0.42
CA GLY A 191 -1.48 9.33 -0.70
C GLY A 191 -1.61 8.01 0.06
N GLY A 192 -2.65 7.26 -0.23
CA GLY A 192 -2.96 6.02 0.48
C GLY A 192 -3.60 6.25 1.84
N TYR A 193 -3.46 5.27 2.74
CA TYR A 193 -4.16 5.24 4.03
C TYR A 193 -3.26 5.06 5.24
N PHE A 194 -1.94 5.00 5.06
CA PHE A 194 -1.04 4.60 6.13
C PHE A 194 0.19 5.49 6.23
N ILE A 195 0.70 5.61 7.45
CA ILE A 195 2.02 6.12 7.77
C ILE A 195 2.79 4.93 8.36
N SER A 196 3.96 4.62 7.81
CA SER A 196 4.88 3.67 8.40
C SER A 196 5.71 4.38 9.46
N PHE A 197 5.74 3.84 10.64
CA PHE A 197 6.43 4.38 11.79
C PHE A 197 7.38 3.34 12.35
N ASP A 198 8.65 3.67 12.41
CA ASP A 198 9.70 2.82 12.97
C ASP A 198 10.18 3.42 14.29
N THR A 199 10.08 2.65 15.36
CA THR A 199 10.71 2.95 16.68
C THR A 199 12.18 2.56 16.65
N ILE A 200 12.93 2.81 17.73
CA ILE A 200 14.17 2.08 17.96
C ILE A 200 13.87 0.57 18.13
N GLU A 201 14.88 -0.27 17.91
CA GLU A 201 14.73 -1.73 17.98
C GLU A 201 14.19 -2.19 19.34
N GLY A 202 13.26 -3.15 19.32
CA GLY A 202 12.65 -3.76 20.51
C GLY A 202 11.49 -2.98 21.12
N CYS A 203 11.13 -1.80 20.61
CA CYS A 203 10.15 -0.93 21.27
C CYS A 203 8.75 -0.97 20.68
N ALA A 204 8.52 -1.53 19.48
CA ALA A 204 7.22 -1.44 18.81
C ALA A 204 6.11 -2.18 19.56
N LYS A 205 6.33 -3.42 19.98
CA LYS A 205 5.32 -4.19 20.73
C LYS A 205 4.98 -3.53 22.05
N ARG A 206 5.99 -3.05 22.78
CA ARG A 206 5.78 -2.38 24.05
C ARG A 206 5.00 -1.07 23.89
N THR A 207 5.32 -0.26 22.89
CA THR A 207 4.58 0.95 22.55
C THR A 207 3.11 0.63 22.28
N VAL A 208 2.82 -0.37 21.42
CA VAL A 208 1.45 -0.78 21.10
C VAL A 208 0.70 -1.31 22.32
N GLN A 209 1.39 -2.04 23.20
CA GLN A 209 0.82 -2.53 24.46
C GLN A 209 0.42 -1.37 25.37
N LEU A 210 1.30 -0.40 25.61
CA LEU A 210 1.03 0.77 26.44
C LEU A 210 -0.13 1.61 25.89
N CYS A 211 -0.16 1.83 24.56
CA CYS A 211 -1.30 2.48 23.92
C CYS A 211 -2.62 1.77 24.23
N ARG A 212 -2.63 0.44 24.12
CA ARG A 212 -3.82 -0.38 24.40
C ARG A 212 -4.26 -0.30 25.86
N GLU A 213 -3.32 -0.28 26.80
CA GLU A 213 -3.59 -0.10 28.23
C GLU A 213 -4.25 1.25 28.53
N CYS A 214 -3.95 2.27 27.72
CA CYS A 214 -4.56 3.60 27.78
C CYS A 214 -5.82 3.76 26.88
N GLY A 215 -6.33 2.67 26.29
CA GLY A 215 -7.55 2.69 25.47
C GLY A 215 -7.35 3.00 23.98
N VAL A 216 -6.11 3.18 23.50
CA VAL A 216 -5.80 3.40 22.10
C VAL A 216 -5.45 2.09 21.42
N THR A 217 -6.28 1.69 20.44
CA THR A 217 -6.08 0.45 19.69
C THR A 217 -5.38 0.71 18.35
N LEU A 218 -4.20 0.16 18.19
CA LEU A 218 -3.41 0.20 16.94
C LEU A 218 -3.42 -1.18 16.26
N THR A 219 -3.03 -1.21 14.98
CA THR A 219 -2.65 -2.47 14.34
C THR A 219 -1.47 -3.06 15.12
N GLY A 220 -1.50 -4.36 15.39
CA GLY A 220 -0.44 -5.02 16.16
C GLY A 220 0.94 -4.83 15.53
N ALA A 221 1.96 -4.60 16.36
CA ALA A 221 3.34 -4.52 15.91
C ALA A 221 3.74 -5.80 15.15
N GLY A 222 4.45 -5.64 14.04
CA GLY A 222 4.83 -6.76 13.17
C GLY A 222 3.76 -7.21 12.17
N ALA A 223 2.52 -6.68 12.20
CA ALA A 223 1.44 -7.07 11.27
C ALA A 223 1.77 -6.77 9.79
N THR A 224 2.76 -5.94 9.53
CA THR A 224 3.26 -5.60 8.18
C THR A 224 4.32 -6.57 7.66
N PHE A 225 4.74 -7.52 8.47
CA PHE A 225 5.76 -8.51 8.15
C PHE A 225 5.16 -9.91 7.93
N PRO A 226 5.81 -10.77 7.15
CA PRO A 226 5.41 -12.16 7.01
C PRO A 226 5.26 -12.85 8.37
N TYR A 227 4.20 -13.65 8.52
CA TYR A 227 3.86 -14.36 9.78
C TYR A 227 3.64 -13.44 11.00
N GLY A 228 3.45 -12.13 10.79
CA GLY A 228 3.26 -11.17 11.87
C GLY A 228 4.52 -10.97 12.75
N LYS A 229 5.70 -11.22 12.21
CA LYS A 229 6.97 -11.16 12.94
C LYS A 229 7.90 -10.12 12.31
N ASP A 230 8.03 -8.99 12.96
CA ASP A 230 9.09 -8.03 12.71
C ASP A 230 10.35 -8.48 13.43
N PRO A 231 11.46 -8.82 12.72
CA PRO A 231 12.68 -9.28 13.36
C PRO A 231 13.32 -8.27 14.31
N LEU A 232 13.13 -6.98 14.06
CA LEU A 232 13.71 -5.88 14.83
C LEU A 232 12.72 -5.29 15.84
N ASP A 233 11.46 -5.73 15.81
CA ASP A 233 10.40 -5.19 16.68
C ASP A 233 10.35 -3.66 16.68
N LYS A 234 10.33 -3.05 15.51
CA LYS A 234 10.39 -1.59 15.37
C LYS A 234 9.24 -0.98 14.56
N ASN A 235 8.58 -1.74 13.68
CA ASN A 235 7.58 -1.17 12.78
C ASN A 235 6.16 -1.16 13.36
N ILE A 236 5.53 0.00 13.28
CA ILE A 236 4.12 0.23 13.62
C ILE A 236 3.45 0.90 12.42
N ARG A 237 2.30 0.38 12.00
CA ARG A 237 1.48 1.00 10.97
C ARG A 237 0.41 1.90 11.59
N ILE A 238 0.48 3.19 11.33
CA ILE A 238 -0.51 4.17 11.75
C ILE A 238 -1.55 4.34 10.63
N ALA A 239 -2.84 4.22 10.96
CA ALA A 239 -3.97 4.35 10.05
C ALA A 239 -4.90 5.49 10.50
N PRO A 240 -4.64 6.76 10.14
CA PRO A 240 -5.34 7.91 10.71
C PRO A 240 -6.75 8.14 10.15
N THR A 241 -7.21 7.32 9.22
CA THR A 241 -8.37 7.64 8.38
C THR A 241 -9.72 7.49 9.07
N TYR A 242 -9.84 6.63 10.10
CA TYR A 242 -11.12 6.29 10.72
C TYR A 242 -11.58 7.29 11.78
N PRO A 243 -10.81 7.63 12.84
CA PRO A 243 -11.31 8.47 13.93
C PRO A 243 -11.54 9.93 13.47
N PRO A 244 -12.43 10.69 14.14
CA PRO A 244 -12.48 12.13 13.99
C PRO A 244 -11.15 12.77 14.43
N ILE A 245 -10.91 14.04 14.04
CA ILE A 245 -9.61 14.68 14.27
C ILE A 245 -9.32 14.84 15.77
N GLU A 246 -10.34 15.15 16.57
CA GLU A 246 -10.23 15.36 18.01
C GLU A 246 -9.77 14.07 18.72
N GLU A 247 -10.40 12.94 18.42
CA GLU A 247 -10.00 11.63 18.96
C GLU A 247 -8.61 11.20 18.45
N LEU A 248 -8.29 11.54 17.20
CA LEU A 248 -6.99 11.24 16.62
C LEU A 248 -5.88 12.02 17.32
N GLU A 249 -6.10 13.28 17.67
CA GLU A 249 -5.17 14.12 18.40
C GLU A 249 -4.85 13.50 19.79
N GLU A 250 -5.88 13.17 20.57
CA GLU A 250 -5.73 12.51 21.86
C GLU A 250 -5.00 11.15 21.74
N ALA A 251 -5.38 10.35 20.75
CA ALA A 251 -4.73 9.06 20.49
C ALA A 251 -3.26 9.20 20.14
N MET A 252 -2.88 10.22 19.39
CA MET A 252 -1.49 10.47 19.01
C MET A 252 -0.67 11.02 20.18
N GLU A 253 -1.25 11.80 21.07
CA GLU A 253 -0.56 12.22 22.30
C GLU A 253 -0.26 11.02 23.20
N ILE A 254 -1.23 10.12 23.40
CA ILE A 254 -1.04 8.85 24.12
C ILE A 254 0.02 8.01 23.44
N PHE A 255 0.00 7.91 22.11
CA PHE A 255 0.99 7.16 21.32
C PHE A 255 2.41 7.68 21.57
N VAL A 256 2.61 8.97 21.51
CA VAL A 256 3.94 9.60 21.73
C VAL A 256 4.45 9.36 23.15
N ILE A 257 3.58 9.50 24.17
CA ILE A 257 3.94 9.22 25.57
C ILE A 257 4.30 7.75 25.74
N SER A 258 3.50 6.85 25.15
CA SER A 258 3.74 5.40 25.18
C SER A 258 5.07 5.02 24.50
N LEU A 259 5.38 5.65 23.36
CA LEU A 259 6.66 5.48 22.68
C LEU A 259 7.84 5.94 23.58
N LYS A 260 7.76 7.17 24.10
CA LYS A 260 8.80 7.71 24.98
C LYS A 260 9.01 6.80 26.20
N LEU A 261 7.95 6.29 26.81
CA LEU A 261 8.06 5.36 27.94
C LEU A 261 8.71 4.04 27.53
N ALA A 262 8.30 3.44 26.42
CA ALA A 262 8.87 2.19 25.92
C ALA A 262 10.38 2.30 25.58
N THR A 263 10.88 3.50 25.28
CA THR A 263 12.30 3.73 25.02
C THR A 263 13.16 3.83 26.28
N PHE A 264 12.54 4.00 27.47
CA PHE A 264 13.22 4.04 28.77
C PHE A 264 13.22 2.70 29.51
N GLU A 265 12.37 1.76 29.12
CA GLU A 265 12.30 0.40 29.69
C GLU A 265 13.34 -0.54 29.07
#